data_bb04d485eb8b45466f533a8e41e46b97
#
_entry.id   bb04d485eb8b45466f533a8e41e46b97
#
_cell.length_a   1.000
_cell.length_b   1.000
_cell.length_c   1.000
_cell.angle_alpha   90.00
_cell.angle_beta   90.00
_cell.angle_gamma   90.00
#
_symmetry.space_group_name_H-M   'P 1'
#
loop_
_entity.id
_entity.type
_entity.pdbx_description
1 polymer ?
#
loop_
_entity_poly.entity_id
_entity_poly.type
_entity_poly.pdbx_seq_one_letter_code
_entity_poly.pdbx_strand_id
1 'polypeptide(L)'
;FDQSDSSNSSHPLRFYLEADKTTAYTTGVTTNGTPGSSGAYTQIAVDSETPNILYYQCSSHGFMGNHATNIGNKINSNLSTMGDLTVGTLFKMPDNTSGKILVGDGTSYQEVAVSGDATLASNGALTVTGGVSAGFVVAMSIAL
;
A
#
# COMPACT_ATOMS: atom_id res chain seq x y z
N PHE A 1 -17.57 16.70 8.40
CA PHE A 1 -17.20 17.98 9.03
C PHE A 1 -18.47 18.81 9.13
N ASP A 2 -18.96 18.95 10.35
CA ASP A 2 -20.15 19.80 10.62
C ASP A 2 -19.76 21.26 10.48
N GLN A 3 -20.53 22.00 9.70
CA GLN A 3 -20.38 23.43 9.48
C GLN A 3 -21.63 24.23 9.89
N SER A 4 -22.49 23.65 10.72
CA SER A 4 -23.77 24.26 11.10
C SER A 4 -23.65 25.38 12.13
N ASP A 5 -22.56 25.42 12.91
CA ASP A 5 -22.32 26.48 13.89
C ASP A 5 -22.15 27.85 13.21
N SER A 6 -22.73 28.89 13.78
CA SER A 6 -22.70 30.25 13.23
C SER A 6 -21.30 30.83 13.02
N SER A 7 -20.30 30.35 13.78
CA SER A 7 -18.89 30.74 13.60
C SER A 7 -18.31 30.29 12.26
N ASN A 8 -18.94 29.32 11.59
CA ASN A 8 -18.55 28.89 10.24
C ASN A 8 -19.12 29.80 9.13
N SER A 9 -19.91 30.81 9.46
CA SER A 9 -20.47 31.72 8.46
C SER A 9 -19.37 32.35 7.62
N SER A 10 -19.50 32.30 6.30
CA SER A 10 -18.50 32.74 5.32
C SER A 10 -17.18 31.92 5.30
N HIS A 11 -17.13 30.78 5.98
CA HIS A 11 -15.96 29.90 6.02
C HIS A 11 -16.23 28.50 5.44
N PRO A 12 -16.49 28.36 4.12
CA PRO A 12 -16.72 27.06 3.51
C PRO A 12 -15.46 26.22 3.56
N LEU A 13 -15.51 25.06 4.22
CA LEU A 13 -14.41 24.09 4.23
C LEU A 13 -14.37 23.34 2.90
N ARG A 14 -13.19 23.26 2.31
CA ARG A 14 -12.91 22.50 1.07
C ARG A 14 -11.58 21.78 1.20
N PHE A 15 -11.37 20.80 0.30
CA PHE A 15 -10.13 20.04 0.22
C PHE A 15 -9.33 20.43 -1.03
N TYR A 16 -8.01 20.42 -0.91
CA TYR A 16 -7.08 20.83 -1.95
C TYR A 16 -5.89 19.86 -1.99
N LEU A 17 -5.26 19.76 -3.16
CA LEU A 17 -4.03 18.98 -3.33
C LEU A 17 -2.80 19.73 -2.81
N GLU A 18 -2.83 21.06 -2.82
CA GLU A 18 -1.72 21.92 -2.41
C GLU A 18 -2.14 22.91 -1.29
N ALA A 19 -1.16 23.32 -0.51
CA ALA A 19 -1.36 24.26 0.59
C ALA A 19 -1.82 25.65 0.14
N ASP A 20 -1.50 26.04 -1.09
CA ASP A 20 -1.87 27.33 -1.69
C ASP A 20 -3.26 27.33 -2.34
N LYS A 21 -3.99 26.21 -2.26
CA LYS A 21 -5.33 26.02 -2.82
C LYS A 21 -5.40 26.11 -4.35
N THR A 22 -4.31 25.80 -5.05
CA THR A 22 -4.26 25.84 -6.53
C THR A 22 -5.23 24.84 -7.13
N THR A 23 -5.28 23.59 -6.63
CA THR A 23 -6.12 22.53 -7.16
C THR A 23 -7.11 22.02 -6.11
N ALA A 24 -8.40 22.25 -6.34
CA ALA A 24 -9.45 21.70 -5.49
C ALA A 24 -9.55 20.18 -5.66
N TYR A 25 -9.59 19.44 -4.55
CA TYR A 25 -9.86 18.02 -4.52
C TYR A 25 -11.36 17.79 -4.28
N THR A 26 -12.03 17.16 -5.24
CA THR A 26 -13.50 16.98 -5.24
C THR A 26 -13.93 15.52 -5.26
N THR A 27 -13.03 14.57 -5.51
CA THR A 27 -13.35 13.14 -5.57
C THR A 27 -13.84 12.65 -4.21
N GLY A 28 -15.02 12.06 -4.17
CA GLY A 28 -15.65 11.62 -2.91
C GLY A 28 -16.07 12.74 -1.97
N VAL A 29 -15.99 14.02 -2.37
CA VAL A 29 -16.37 15.16 -1.54
C VAL A 29 -17.81 15.59 -1.82
N THR A 30 -18.60 15.71 -0.76
CA THR A 30 -19.97 16.21 -0.80
C THR A 30 -20.12 17.39 0.15
N THR A 31 -20.84 18.42 -0.27
CA THR A 31 -21.15 19.57 0.57
C THR A 31 -22.66 19.77 0.63
N ASN A 32 -23.17 20.21 1.77
CA ASN A 32 -24.57 20.51 1.98
C ASN A 32 -24.76 21.81 2.75
N GLY A 33 -25.76 22.57 2.35
CA GLY A 33 -26.14 23.81 3.03
C GLY A 33 -25.11 24.95 2.90
N THR A 34 -25.39 26.01 3.63
CA THR A 34 -24.50 27.18 3.73
C THR A 34 -23.79 27.14 5.07
N PRO A 35 -22.45 27.25 5.11
CA PRO A 35 -21.71 27.29 6.37
C PRO A 35 -22.26 28.35 7.34
N GLY A 36 -22.41 27.97 8.59
CA GLY A 36 -23.06 28.76 9.63
C GLY A 36 -24.58 28.58 9.72
N SER A 37 -25.15 27.70 8.91
CA SER A 37 -26.61 27.40 8.92
C SER A 37 -26.84 25.95 9.31
N SER A 38 -28.00 25.70 9.94
CA SER A 38 -28.40 24.36 10.37
C SER A 38 -28.31 23.33 9.24
N GLY A 39 -27.67 22.19 9.49
CA GLY A 39 -27.49 21.10 8.56
C GLY A 39 -26.36 21.30 7.52
N ALA A 40 -25.58 22.38 7.62
CA ALA A 40 -24.43 22.57 6.75
C ALA A 40 -23.29 21.60 7.11
N TYR A 41 -22.70 20.95 6.09
CA TYR A 41 -21.53 20.08 6.28
C TYR A 41 -20.67 19.99 5.02
N THR A 42 -19.43 19.56 5.21
CA THR A 42 -18.58 19.04 4.16
C THR A 42 -18.19 17.62 4.54
N GLN A 43 -18.38 16.66 3.65
CA GLN A 43 -18.04 15.25 3.84
C GLN A 43 -17.05 14.81 2.77
N ILE A 44 -16.10 13.94 3.14
CA ILE A 44 -15.23 13.24 2.22
C ILE A 44 -15.36 11.73 2.46
N ALA A 45 -15.62 10.98 1.38
CA ALA A 45 -15.52 9.53 1.37
C ALA A 45 -14.08 9.17 1.00
N VAL A 46 -13.32 8.67 1.98
CA VAL A 46 -11.92 8.28 1.81
C VAL A 46 -11.86 6.86 1.28
N ASP A 47 -11.13 6.65 0.20
CA ASP A 47 -10.89 5.34 -0.44
C ASP A 47 -9.40 5.12 -0.73
N SER A 48 -9.09 4.04 -1.45
CA SER A 48 -7.72 3.68 -1.80
C SER A 48 -7.04 4.64 -2.79
N GLU A 49 -7.80 5.47 -3.48
CA GLU A 49 -7.29 6.43 -4.46
C GLU A 49 -7.20 7.86 -3.88
N THR A 50 -7.71 8.04 -2.65
CA THR A 50 -7.61 9.32 -1.95
C THR A 50 -6.14 9.64 -1.65
N PRO A 51 -5.63 10.83 -2.01
CA PRO A 51 -4.25 11.23 -1.74
C PRO A 51 -3.87 11.10 -0.26
N ASN A 52 -2.63 10.67 0.01
CA ASN A 52 -2.13 10.50 1.37
C ASN A 52 -2.11 11.82 2.17
N ILE A 53 -2.00 12.94 1.47
CA ILE A 53 -2.06 14.28 2.06
C ILE A 53 -3.10 15.09 1.30
N LEU A 54 -4.04 15.66 2.03
CA LEU A 54 -4.98 16.66 1.55
C LEU A 54 -4.93 17.87 2.46
N TYR A 55 -5.09 19.04 1.87
CA TYR A 55 -5.18 20.30 2.61
C TYR A 55 -6.65 20.67 2.78
N TYR A 56 -7.13 20.72 4.01
CA TYR A 56 -8.45 21.27 4.33
C TYR A 56 -8.32 22.75 4.62
N GLN A 57 -9.08 23.57 3.91
CA GLN A 57 -8.97 25.02 4.05
C GLN A 57 -10.32 25.70 3.80
N CYS A 58 -10.47 26.88 4.38
CA CYS A 58 -11.53 27.79 3.99
C CYS A 58 -11.32 28.25 2.53
N SER A 59 -12.33 28.07 1.68
CA SER A 59 -12.22 28.51 0.28
C SER A 59 -12.18 30.04 0.14
N SER A 60 -12.80 30.78 1.09
CA SER A 60 -12.93 32.23 1.04
C SER A 60 -11.71 32.97 1.61
N HIS A 61 -10.95 32.35 2.53
CA HIS A 61 -9.84 33.01 3.23
C HIS A 61 -8.53 32.27 3.03
N GLY A 62 -7.41 33.01 2.92
CA GLY A 62 -6.08 32.44 2.88
C GLY A 62 -5.60 32.00 4.28
N PHE A 63 -4.72 31.02 4.33
CA PHE A 63 -4.06 30.54 5.54
C PHE A 63 -5.01 30.04 6.66
N MET A 64 -6.25 29.74 6.33
CA MET A 64 -7.24 29.23 7.27
C MET A 64 -7.50 27.76 7.00
N GLY A 65 -6.65 26.91 7.56
CA GLY A 65 -6.70 25.46 7.40
C GLY A 65 -5.34 24.82 7.70
N ASN A 66 -5.26 23.53 7.42
CA ASN A 66 -4.05 22.71 7.60
C ASN A 66 -4.10 21.52 6.64
N HIS A 67 -3.23 20.55 6.84
CA HIS A 67 -3.26 19.30 6.11
C HIS A 67 -3.91 18.18 6.94
N ALA A 68 -4.50 17.23 6.25
CA ALA A 68 -4.92 15.95 6.78
C ALA A 68 -4.12 14.84 6.09
N THR A 69 -3.58 13.93 6.88
CA THR A 69 -2.87 12.76 6.37
C THR A 69 -3.83 11.57 6.36
N ASN A 70 -4.04 11.01 5.17
CA ASN A 70 -4.72 9.74 5.04
C ASN A 70 -3.72 8.61 5.33
N ILE A 71 -3.81 8.00 6.51
CA ILE A 71 -3.00 6.84 6.91
C ILE A 71 -3.63 5.50 6.49
N GLY A 72 -4.55 5.53 5.59
CA GLY A 72 -5.14 4.34 4.95
C GLY A 72 -4.23 3.68 3.91
N ASN A 73 -2.95 3.64 4.16
CA ASN A 73 -1.96 2.61 3.78
C ASN A 73 -1.88 2.11 2.33
N LYS A 74 -2.32 2.87 1.33
CA LYS A 74 -1.95 2.55 -0.04
C LYS A 74 -0.90 3.53 -0.53
N ILE A 75 0.34 3.08 -0.65
CA ILE A 75 1.38 3.81 -1.36
C ILE A 75 1.21 3.46 -2.84
N ASN A 76 0.59 4.37 -3.62
CA ASN A 76 0.37 4.20 -5.05
C ASN A 76 1.62 4.55 -5.89
N SER A 77 2.76 4.70 -5.24
CA SER A 77 4.06 4.98 -5.85
C SER A 77 5.11 4.04 -5.28
N ASN A 78 6.30 4.03 -5.86
CA ASN A 78 7.42 3.26 -5.33
C ASN A 78 7.76 3.71 -3.91
N LEU A 79 7.79 2.77 -2.96
CA LEU A 79 8.32 3.02 -1.63
C LEU A 79 9.84 2.98 -1.71
N SER A 80 10.48 4.13 -1.48
CA SER A 80 11.93 4.22 -1.29
C SER A 80 12.23 4.41 0.18
N THR A 81 13.01 3.49 0.77
CA THR A 81 13.50 3.59 2.15
C THR A 81 15.01 3.85 2.13
N MET A 82 15.50 4.72 3.01
CA MET A 82 16.94 4.96 3.20
C MET A 82 17.60 3.95 4.14
N GLY A 83 16.89 2.90 4.51
CA GLY A 83 17.31 1.84 5.43
C GLY A 83 16.41 0.63 5.26
N ASP A 84 16.28 -0.15 6.31
CA ASP A 84 15.49 -1.38 6.30
C ASP A 84 13.99 -1.12 6.23
N LEU A 85 13.25 -1.98 5.52
CA LEU A 85 11.80 -2.06 5.60
C LEU A 85 11.39 -3.10 6.64
N THR A 86 10.80 -2.64 7.75
CA THR A 86 10.25 -3.53 8.77
C THR A 86 8.76 -3.73 8.54
N VAL A 87 8.33 -4.97 8.32
CA VAL A 87 6.92 -5.37 8.22
C VAL A 87 6.49 -6.05 9.50
N GLY A 88 5.56 -5.44 10.23
CA GLY A 88 5.20 -5.89 11.59
C GLY A 88 4.46 -7.23 11.68
N THR A 89 3.86 -7.70 10.59
CA THR A 89 3.09 -8.96 10.59
C THR A 89 3.38 -9.82 9.37
N LEU A 90 2.84 -9.49 8.22
CA LEU A 90 2.90 -10.29 7.00
C LEU A 90 3.25 -9.42 5.80
N PHE A 91 4.31 -9.79 5.08
CA PHE A 91 4.62 -9.24 3.77
C PHE A 91 3.82 -10.00 2.71
N LYS A 92 2.85 -9.32 2.08
CA LYS A 92 2.01 -9.87 1.02
C LYS A 92 2.42 -9.31 -0.33
N MET A 93 2.72 -10.18 -1.28
CA MET A 93 2.94 -9.81 -2.68
C MET A 93 1.70 -10.17 -3.52
N PRO A 94 1.36 -9.41 -4.59
CA PRO A 94 0.17 -9.68 -5.42
C PRO A 94 0.13 -11.08 -6.03
N ASP A 95 1.28 -11.60 -6.45
CA ASP A 95 1.48 -12.86 -7.17
C ASP A 95 2.18 -13.92 -6.32
N ASN A 96 1.79 -14.01 -5.10
CA ASN A 96 2.30 -14.99 -4.16
C ASN A 96 1.74 -16.39 -4.47
N THR A 97 2.41 -17.12 -5.33
CA THR A 97 2.04 -18.47 -5.73
C THR A 97 2.61 -19.51 -4.77
N SER A 98 1.74 -20.43 -4.30
CA SER A 98 2.10 -21.48 -3.35
C SER A 98 3.21 -22.40 -3.90
N GLY A 99 4.21 -22.70 -3.08
CA GLY A 99 5.32 -23.61 -3.45
C GLY A 99 6.43 -22.95 -4.28
N LYS A 100 6.44 -21.62 -4.39
CA LYS A 100 7.53 -20.88 -5.02
C LYS A 100 8.45 -20.21 -4.00
N ILE A 101 9.64 -19.84 -4.43
CA ILE A 101 10.63 -19.08 -3.70
C ILE A 101 10.91 -17.76 -4.41
N LEU A 102 11.34 -16.76 -3.64
CA LEU A 102 11.82 -15.49 -4.21
C LEU A 102 13.30 -15.60 -4.55
N VAL A 103 13.64 -15.39 -5.81
CA VAL A 103 15.02 -15.41 -6.31
C VAL A 103 15.36 -14.03 -6.87
N GLY A 104 16.48 -13.45 -6.43
CA GLY A 104 17.01 -12.22 -6.99
C GLY A 104 17.60 -12.47 -8.38
N ASP A 105 17.20 -11.66 -9.39
CA ASP A 105 17.69 -11.75 -10.77
C ASP A 105 18.74 -10.65 -11.11
N GLY A 106 19.17 -9.89 -10.09
CA GLY A 106 20.07 -8.75 -10.24
C GLY A 106 19.37 -7.41 -10.41
N THR A 107 18.06 -7.39 -10.66
CA THR A 107 17.22 -6.19 -10.77
C THR A 107 16.10 -6.19 -9.73
N SER A 108 15.48 -7.33 -9.51
CA SER A 108 14.35 -7.50 -8.60
C SER A 108 14.31 -8.92 -8.02
N TYR A 109 13.25 -9.21 -7.25
CA TYR A 109 12.92 -10.57 -6.82
C TYR A 109 11.81 -11.14 -7.70
N GLN A 110 12.01 -12.37 -8.18
CA GLN A 110 11.04 -13.14 -8.99
C GLN A 110 10.56 -14.36 -8.23
N GLU A 111 9.28 -14.70 -8.38
CA GLU A 111 8.75 -15.98 -7.91
C GLU A 111 9.16 -17.11 -8.84
N VAL A 112 9.98 -18.02 -8.34
CA VAL A 112 10.51 -19.13 -9.12
C VAL A 112 10.11 -20.46 -8.48
N ALA A 113 9.60 -21.40 -9.30
CA ALA A 113 9.40 -22.75 -8.85
C ALA A 113 10.75 -23.47 -8.68
N VAL A 114 10.93 -24.18 -7.59
CA VAL A 114 12.06 -25.12 -7.45
C VAL A 114 11.84 -26.25 -8.45
N SER A 115 12.83 -26.52 -9.30
CA SER A 115 12.75 -27.50 -10.39
C SER A 115 14.04 -28.30 -10.52
N GLY A 116 14.04 -29.28 -11.42
CA GLY A 116 15.15 -30.23 -11.59
C GLY A 116 15.05 -31.35 -10.59
N ASP A 117 16.14 -31.62 -9.88
CA ASP A 117 16.25 -32.73 -8.92
C ASP A 117 15.60 -32.45 -7.56
N ALA A 118 14.86 -31.33 -7.43
CA ALA A 118 14.14 -31.00 -6.23
C ALA A 118 12.79 -30.33 -6.53
N THR A 119 11.82 -30.51 -5.62
CA THR A 119 10.53 -29.83 -5.64
C THR A 119 10.20 -29.29 -4.26
N LEU A 120 9.53 -28.13 -4.21
CA LEU A 120 9.09 -27.49 -2.97
C LEU A 120 7.55 -27.55 -2.91
N ALA A 121 7.01 -28.20 -1.88
CA ALA A 121 5.60 -28.21 -1.62
C ALA A 121 5.12 -26.92 -0.96
N SER A 122 3.81 -26.64 -1.02
CA SER A 122 3.18 -25.44 -0.45
C SER A 122 3.32 -25.32 1.08
N ASN A 123 3.58 -26.42 1.78
CA ASN A 123 3.85 -26.46 3.22
C ASN A 123 5.34 -26.28 3.59
N GLY A 124 6.22 -26.01 2.60
CA GLY A 124 7.65 -25.85 2.79
C GLY A 124 8.45 -27.16 2.77
N ALA A 125 7.82 -28.32 2.55
CA ALA A 125 8.54 -29.58 2.41
C ALA A 125 9.33 -29.60 1.11
N LEU A 126 10.66 -29.81 1.18
CA LEU A 126 11.52 -29.98 0.04
C LEU A 126 11.74 -31.48 -0.23
N THR A 127 11.40 -31.90 -1.42
CA THR A 127 11.69 -33.28 -1.88
C THR A 127 12.84 -33.23 -2.87
N VAL A 128 13.91 -33.96 -2.62
CA VAL A 128 15.05 -34.14 -3.52
C VAL A 128 14.94 -35.51 -4.19
N THR A 129 14.81 -35.52 -5.52
CA THR A 129 14.65 -36.72 -6.32
C THR A 129 15.94 -37.12 -7.05
N GLY A 130 16.85 -36.16 -7.25
CA GLY A 130 18.15 -36.35 -7.86
C GLY A 130 19.23 -36.72 -6.82
N GLY A 131 19.17 -37.91 -6.27
CA GLY A 131 20.30 -38.47 -5.51
C GLY A 131 21.25 -39.26 -6.42
N VAL A 132 22.44 -39.53 -5.98
CA VAL A 132 23.31 -40.51 -6.63
C VAL A 132 22.54 -41.81 -6.82
N SER A 133 22.45 -42.30 -8.06
CA SER A 133 21.71 -43.53 -8.35
C SER A 133 22.25 -44.67 -7.46
N ALA A 134 21.37 -45.56 -7.05
CA ALA A 134 21.78 -46.73 -6.25
C ALA A 134 22.93 -47.50 -6.91
N GLY A 135 23.01 -47.50 -8.25
CA GLY A 135 24.12 -48.04 -9.01
C GLY A 135 25.47 -47.33 -8.77
N PHE A 136 25.48 -46.03 -8.60
CA PHE A 136 26.69 -45.26 -8.28
C PHE A 136 27.18 -45.53 -6.85
N VAL A 137 26.26 -45.62 -5.90
CA VAL A 137 26.60 -45.96 -4.50
C VAL A 137 27.15 -47.36 -4.40
N VAL A 138 26.59 -48.36 -5.11
CA VAL A 138 27.08 -49.73 -5.16
C VAL A 138 28.47 -49.81 -5.83
N ALA A 139 28.68 -49.06 -6.92
CA ALA A 139 29.98 -49.02 -7.59
C ALA A 139 31.08 -48.46 -6.69
N MET A 140 30.82 -47.43 -5.91
CA MET A 140 31.79 -46.89 -4.94
C MET A 140 32.04 -47.83 -3.76
N SER A 141 31.07 -48.60 -3.30
CA SER A 141 31.21 -49.54 -2.19
C SER A 141 31.97 -50.83 -2.59
N ILE A 142 32.04 -51.15 -3.89
CA ILE A 142 32.79 -52.29 -4.41
C ILE A 142 34.28 -51.91 -4.70
N ALA A 143 34.57 -50.62 -4.88
CA ALA A 143 35.94 -50.12 -5.16
C ALA A 143 36.77 -49.85 -3.90
N LEU A 144 36.23 -50.09 -2.72
CA LEU A 144 36.88 -50.01 -1.42
C LEU A 144 37.14 -51.43 -0.87
#